data_bfa7646c16d1412cc92e01ba779356ca
#
_entry.id   bfa7646c16d1412cc92e01ba779356ca
#
_cell.length_a   1.000
_cell.length_b   1.000
_cell.length_c   1.000
_cell.angle_alpha   90.00
_cell.angle_beta   90.00
_cell.angle_gamma   90.00
#
_symmetry.space_group_name_H-M   'P 1'
#
loop_
_entity.id
_entity.type
_entity.pdbx_description
1 polymer ?
#
loop_
_entity_poly.entity_id
_entity_poly.type
_entity_poly.pdbx_seq_one_letter_code
_entity_poly.pdbx_strand_id
1 'polypeptide(L)'
;SMNLHDFYYDLPQELIAQDPLSDRSSSRLMVLDKKTGEIQHKIFKDVIDYLNPGDCLVINDTKVIPARLIGEKVGTGAAIEVLLLTRKQDLKDTWEVLVKPGKKAKIGTQISFGGGKLIGEIVDIVEEGNRMIQFTYDGIFEEILDELGQMPLPPYITHRLEDKNRYQTVYAKHEGSAAAPTAGLHFTKELLERIQEKGIEIARVTLHVGLGTFRPVKTENILEHHMHSEFYTVTQEAADKINTARKNGGKIIAVGTTSTRTLESVGTEDGTVKAGSGWTQIFIYPGYQFKVIDSLITNFHLPESTLVMLVSALAGREHVLAAYEEAVKEKYRFFSFGDAMLIK
;
A
#
# COMPACT_ATOMS: atom_id res chain seq x y z
N SER A 1 14.24 -19.70 14.43
CA SER A 1 12.90 -19.11 14.43
C SER A 1 13.01 -17.59 14.49
N MET A 2 12.12 -16.90 13.78
CA MET A 2 12.08 -15.45 13.77
C MET A 2 10.96 -14.95 14.65
N ASN A 3 11.30 -14.03 15.54
CA ASN A 3 10.36 -13.41 16.45
C ASN A 3 10.03 -11.99 16.00
N LEU A 4 8.84 -11.53 16.36
CA LEU A 4 8.39 -10.18 16.03
C LEU A 4 9.40 -9.12 16.51
N HIS A 5 9.94 -9.29 17.72
CA HIS A 5 10.90 -8.36 18.30
C HIS A 5 12.22 -8.25 17.53
N ASP A 6 12.56 -9.23 16.69
CA ASP A 6 13.75 -9.16 15.83
C ASP A 6 13.66 -8.00 14.83
N PHE A 7 12.46 -7.50 14.59
CA PHE A 7 12.18 -6.39 13.66
C PHE A 7 11.83 -5.10 14.39
N TYR A 8 12.18 -5.02 15.66
CA TYR A 8 12.00 -3.82 16.47
C TYR A 8 13.16 -2.85 16.24
N TYR A 9 12.84 -1.56 16.21
CA TYR A 9 13.78 -0.46 16.35
C TYR A 9 13.06 0.66 17.08
N ASP A 10 13.81 1.55 17.75
CA ASP A 10 13.23 2.65 18.50
C ASP A 10 12.87 3.79 17.54
N LEU A 11 11.58 4.07 17.40
CA LEU A 11 11.07 5.15 16.56
C LEU A 11 10.42 6.22 17.41
N PRO A 12 11.07 7.40 17.53
CA PRO A 12 10.43 8.53 18.19
C PRO A 12 9.15 8.95 17.48
N GLN A 13 8.09 9.17 18.25
CA GLN A 13 6.77 9.51 17.73
C GLN A 13 6.80 10.75 16.82
N GLU A 14 7.63 11.73 17.16
CA GLU A 14 7.74 12.99 16.41
C GLU A 14 8.31 12.81 15.00
N LEU A 15 8.95 11.69 14.70
CA LEU A 15 9.45 11.40 13.35
C LEU A 15 8.41 10.82 12.43
N ILE A 16 7.24 10.40 12.94
CA ILE A 16 6.14 9.95 12.10
C ILE A 16 5.51 11.18 11.44
N ALA A 17 5.67 11.29 10.12
CA ALA A 17 5.19 12.44 9.37
C ALA A 17 3.65 12.49 9.35
N GLN A 18 3.09 13.63 9.73
CA GLN A 18 1.66 13.84 9.77
C GLN A 18 1.12 14.45 8.47
N ASP A 19 1.95 15.24 7.79
CA ASP A 19 1.55 15.99 6.62
C ASP A 19 2.48 15.70 5.43
N PRO A 20 1.94 15.64 4.20
CA PRO A 20 2.78 15.51 3.03
C PRO A 20 3.54 16.81 2.76
N LEU A 21 4.71 16.70 2.12
CA LEU A 21 5.46 17.86 1.66
C LEU A 21 4.73 18.53 0.50
N SER A 22 4.89 19.85 0.35
CA SER A 22 4.28 20.60 -0.76
C SER A 22 4.82 20.15 -2.12
N ASP A 23 6.11 19.81 -2.22
CA ASP A 23 6.71 19.20 -3.40
C ASP A 23 6.99 17.72 -3.10
N ARG A 24 6.32 16.83 -3.82
CA ARG A 24 6.41 15.38 -3.62
C ARG A 24 7.83 14.85 -3.73
N SER A 25 8.60 15.31 -4.73
CA SER A 25 9.94 14.80 -5.01
C SER A 25 11.05 15.50 -4.22
N SER A 26 10.70 16.40 -3.31
CA SER A 26 11.66 17.07 -2.42
C SER A 26 11.92 16.29 -1.13
N SER A 27 11.27 15.15 -0.89
CA SER A 27 11.56 14.28 0.24
C SER A 27 13.00 13.76 0.19
N ARG A 28 13.52 13.35 1.34
CA ARG A 28 14.86 12.75 1.40
C ARG A 28 14.81 11.33 0.86
N LEU A 29 15.92 10.91 0.28
CA LEU A 29 16.10 9.55 -0.22
C LEU A 29 17.35 8.94 0.40
N MET A 30 17.19 7.86 1.14
CA MET A 30 18.31 7.07 1.61
C MET A 30 18.59 5.95 0.60
N VAL A 31 19.78 5.91 0.04
CA VAL A 31 20.18 4.85 -0.86
C VAL A 31 20.94 3.80 -0.07
N LEU A 32 20.43 2.59 -0.04
CA LEU A 32 21.02 1.46 0.67
C LEU A 32 21.48 0.39 -0.34
N ASP A 33 22.77 0.07 -0.30
CA ASP A 33 23.30 -1.06 -1.06
C ASP A 33 22.97 -2.35 -0.31
N LYS A 34 22.15 -3.21 -0.92
CA LYS A 34 21.67 -4.43 -0.25
C LYS A 34 22.77 -5.45 0.04
N LYS A 35 23.87 -5.40 -0.71
CA LYS A 35 24.99 -6.33 -0.52
C LYS A 35 25.96 -5.86 0.55
N THR A 36 26.31 -4.59 0.54
CA THR A 36 27.35 -4.03 1.43
C THR A 36 26.79 -3.34 2.66
N GLY A 37 25.52 -2.88 2.61
CA GLY A 37 24.95 -2.06 3.67
C GLY A 37 25.36 -0.59 3.60
N GLU A 38 26.10 -0.18 2.59
CA GLU A 38 26.52 1.20 2.41
C GLU A 38 25.31 2.11 2.23
N ILE A 39 25.34 3.27 2.88
CA ILE A 39 24.26 4.25 2.90
C ILE A 39 24.72 5.55 2.26
N GLN A 40 23.86 6.13 1.40
CA GLN A 40 24.02 7.47 0.85
C GLN A 40 22.75 8.28 1.13
N HIS A 41 22.89 9.57 1.36
CA HIS A 41 21.80 10.49 1.59
C HIS A 41 21.60 11.40 0.39
N LYS A 42 20.39 11.36 -0.18
CA LYS A 42 20.02 12.09 -1.39
C LYS A 42 18.65 12.75 -1.20
N ILE A 43 18.18 13.42 -2.24
CA ILE A 43 16.81 13.92 -2.38
C ILE A 43 16.08 13.02 -3.37
N PHE A 44 14.78 12.83 -3.21
CA PHE A 44 14.05 11.84 -4.02
C PHE A 44 14.19 12.06 -5.53
N LYS A 45 14.18 13.30 -5.97
CA LYS A 45 14.36 13.60 -7.42
C LYS A 45 15.67 13.06 -8.00
N ASP A 46 16.66 12.80 -7.15
CA ASP A 46 17.94 12.20 -7.59
C ASP A 46 17.83 10.70 -7.85
N VAL A 47 16.67 10.09 -7.62
CA VAL A 47 16.46 8.66 -7.90
C VAL A 47 16.76 8.31 -9.35
N ILE A 48 16.55 9.26 -10.26
CA ILE A 48 16.80 9.06 -11.70
C ILE A 48 18.28 8.72 -11.98
N ASP A 49 19.20 9.18 -11.13
CA ASP A 49 20.63 8.90 -11.28
C ASP A 49 20.97 7.43 -11.05
N TYR A 50 20.07 6.69 -10.42
CA TYR A 50 20.24 5.26 -10.11
C TYR A 50 19.49 4.35 -11.08
N LEU A 51 18.83 4.93 -12.08
CA LEU A 51 18.07 4.20 -13.10
C LEU A 51 18.83 4.29 -14.42
N ASN A 52 18.92 3.18 -15.12
CA ASN A 52 19.68 3.09 -16.37
C ASN A 52 18.74 2.77 -17.55
N PRO A 53 19.07 3.26 -18.76
CA PRO A 53 18.31 2.88 -19.96
C PRO A 53 18.16 1.36 -20.06
N GLY A 54 16.95 0.90 -20.34
CA GLY A 54 16.63 -0.52 -20.39
C GLY A 54 16.09 -1.12 -19.10
N ASP A 55 16.17 -0.37 -17.99
CA ASP A 55 15.50 -0.77 -16.74
C ASP A 55 13.98 -0.60 -16.84
N CYS A 56 13.25 -1.30 -15.98
CA CYS A 56 11.80 -1.19 -15.87
C CYS A 56 11.41 -0.77 -14.46
N LEU A 57 10.71 0.33 -14.36
CA LEU A 57 10.13 0.83 -13.12
C LEU A 57 8.68 0.34 -13.03
N VAL A 58 8.34 -0.41 -11.98
CA VAL A 58 6.99 -0.97 -11.83
C VAL A 58 6.24 -0.22 -10.75
N ILE A 59 5.12 0.37 -11.14
CA ILE A 59 4.28 1.19 -10.28
C ILE A 59 2.92 0.53 -10.08
N ASN A 60 2.29 0.81 -8.94
CA ASN A 60 0.94 0.36 -8.63
C ASN A 60 -0.03 1.51 -8.89
N ASP A 61 -0.88 1.37 -9.91
CA ASP A 61 -1.81 2.43 -10.36
C ASP A 61 -3.18 2.39 -9.69
N THR A 62 -3.30 1.69 -8.56
CA THR A 62 -4.55 1.67 -7.80
C THR A 62 -4.93 3.07 -7.32
N LYS A 63 -6.24 3.30 -7.23
CA LYS A 63 -6.80 4.55 -6.74
C LYS A 63 -7.52 4.33 -5.43
N VAL A 64 -7.25 5.17 -4.43
CA VAL A 64 -7.94 5.13 -3.14
C VAL A 64 -9.36 5.64 -3.32
N ILE A 65 -10.31 4.91 -2.74
CA ILE A 65 -11.71 5.34 -2.66
C ILE A 65 -11.97 5.98 -1.30
N PRO A 66 -12.93 6.91 -1.19
CA PRO A 66 -13.30 7.51 0.10
C PRO A 66 -14.12 6.51 0.92
N ALA A 67 -13.45 5.51 1.44
CA ALA A 67 -14.02 4.27 1.97
C ALA A 67 -14.59 4.38 3.40
N ARG A 68 -14.41 5.53 4.07
CA ARG A 68 -14.91 5.74 5.43
C ARG A 68 -16.26 6.44 5.39
N LEU A 69 -17.32 5.74 5.84
CA LEU A 69 -18.68 6.24 5.84
C LEU A 69 -19.16 6.41 7.27
N ILE A 70 -19.76 7.58 7.55
CA ILE A 70 -20.36 7.86 8.85
C ILE A 70 -21.86 7.96 8.66
N GLY A 71 -22.60 7.12 9.37
CA GLY A 71 -24.05 7.04 9.26
C GLY A 71 -24.75 6.89 10.59
N GLU A 72 -26.03 6.62 10.52
CA GLU A 72 -26.90 6.45 11.68
C GLU A 72 -27.66 5.14 11.58
N LYS A 73 -27.74 4.43 12.69
CA LYS A 73 -28.58 3.23 12.78
C LYS A 73 -30.04 3.63 12.58
N VAL A 74 -30.71 3.02 11.62
CA VAL A 74 -32.14 3.27 11.36
C VAL A 74 -32.98 2.85 12.57
N GLY A 75 -33.85 3.73 12.99
CA GLY A 75 -34.73 3.53 14.14
C GLY A 75 -34.24 4.15 15.45
N THR A 76 -32.92 4.13 15.71
CA THR A 76 -32.35 4.68 16.95
C THR A 76 -31.58 5.97 16.76
N GLY A 77 -31.08 6.23 15.54
CA GLY A 77 -30.23 7.39 15.27
C GLY A 77 -28.80 7.26 15.83
N ALA A 78 -28.44 6.09 16.37
CA ALA A 78 -27.10 5.89 16.92
C ALA A 78 -26.03 6.00 15.83
N ALA A 79 -24.96 6.73 16.13
CA ALA A 79 -23.86 6.91 15.20
C ALA A 79 -23.12 5.60 14.94
N ILE A 80 -22.89 5.29 13.68
CA ILE A 80 -22.14 4.11 13.24
C ILE A 80 -21.16 4.53 12.16
N GLU A 81 -19.90 4.11 12.31
CA GLU A 81 -18.86 4.28 11.30
C GLU A 81 -18.67 2.95 10.57
N VAL A 82 -18.66 3.02 9.24
CA VAL A 82 -18.42 1.87 8.36
C VAL A 82 -17.19 2.16 7.51
N LEU A 83 -16.29 1.20 7.47
CA LEU A 83 -15.07 1.29 6.68
C LEU A 83 -15.07 0.17 5.64
N LEU A 84 -15.12 0.55 4.36
CA LEU A 84 -15.15 -0.39 3.25
C LEU A 84 -13.79 -1.07 3.09
N LEU A 85 -13.78 -2.40 3.07
CA LEU A 85 -12.54 -3.18 2.90
C LEU A 85 -12.46 -3.82 1.52
N THR A 86 -13.44 -4.65 1.18
CA THR A 86 -13.41 -5.45 -0.05
C THR A 86 -14.80 -5.53 -0.66
N ARG A 87 -14.91 -5.16 -1.93
CA ARG A 87 -16.14 -5.37 -2.69
C ARG A 87 -16.23 -6.84 -3.08
N LYS A 88 -17.39 -7.45 -2.85
CA LYS A 88 -17.63 -8.83 -3.25
C LYS A 88 -18.13 -8.86 -4.70
N GLN A 89 -17.34 -9.46 -5.58
CA GLN A 89 -17.63 -9.49 -7.02
C GLN A 89 -18.81 -10.40 -7.39
N ASP A 90 -19.05 -11.40 -6.56
CA ASP A 90 -20.10 -12.41 -6.78
C ASP A 90 -21.44 -12.05 -6.15
N LEU A 91 -21.51 -10.97 -5.39
CA LEU A 91 -22.71 -10.51 -4.69
C LEU A 91 -23.00 -9.06 -5.08
N LYS A 92 -24.26 -8.77 -5.37
CA LYS A 92 -24.68 -7.44 -5.78
C LYS A 92 -24.56 -6.44 -4.63
N ASP A 93 -23.83 -5.34 -4.88
CA ASP A 93 -23.68 -4.19 -3.96
C ASP A 93 -23.27 -4.58 -2.54
N THR A 94 -22.48 -5.63 -2.42
CA THR A 94 -22.08 -6.19 -1.13
C THR A 94 -20.60 -6.00 -0.89
N TRP A 95 -20.26 -5.54 0.32
CA TRP A 95 -18.88 -5.27 0.74
C TRP A 95 -18.58 -5.95 2.07
N GLU A 96 -17.35 -6.41 2.22
CA GLU A 96 -16.81 -6.69 3.54
C GLU A 96 -16.34 -5.38 4.16
N VAL A 97 -16.71 -5.14 5.43
CA VAL A 97 -16.51 -3.85 6.10
C VAL A 97 -16.10 -4.04 7.55
N LEU A 98 -15.46 -3.01 8.10
CA LEU A 98 -15.32 -2.82 9.54
C LEU A 98 -16.43 -1.88 10.01
N VAL A 99 -17.01 -2.15 11.17
CA VAL A 99 -18.09 -1.33 11.74
C VAL A 99 -17.72 -0.95 13.18
N LYS A 100 -17.90 0.33 13.50
CA LYS A 100 -17.73 0.88 14.85
C LYS A 100 -18.98 1.62 15.30
N PRO A 101 -19.52 1.33 16.50
CA PRO A 101 -19.17 0.22 17.37
C PRO A 101 -19.78 -1.11 16.87
N GLY A 102 -19.02 -2.19 16.93
CA GLY A 102 -19.46 -3.50 16.44
C GLY A 102 -20.69 -4.05 17.14
N LYS A 103 -20.85 -3.79 18.43
CA LYS A 103 -22.02 -4.25 19.21
C LYS A 103 -23.36 -3.69 18.72
N LYS A 104 -23.36 -2.61 17.92
CA LYS A 104 -24.57 -2.02 17.33
C LYS A 104 -24.84 -2.55 15.92
N ALA A 105 -23.99 -3.42 15.39
CA ALA A 105 -24.03 -3.89 14.00
C ALA A 105 -24.32 -5.39 13.91
N LYS A 106 -25.50 -5.79 14.39
CA LYS A 106 -25.99 -7.17 14.28
C LYS A 106 -26.55 -7.41 12.88
N ILE A 107 -26.67 -8.69 12.50
CA ILE A 107 -27.32 -9.07 11.24
C ILE A 107 -28.74 -8.49 11.22
N GLY A 108 -29.11 -7.86 10.10
CA GLY A 108 -30.40 -7.17 9.94
C GLY A 108 -30.37 -5.70 10.30
N THR A 109 -29.30 -5.20 10.90
CA THR A 109 -29.17 -3.78 11.21
C THR A 109 -29.08 -2.98 9.90
N GLN A 110 -29.89 -1.92 9.81
CA GLN A 110 -29.84 -0.98 8.70
C GLN A 110 -29.18 0.31 9.15
N ILE A 111 -28.34 0.86 8.27
CA ILE A 111 -27.57 2.09 8.52
C ILE A 111 -27.88 3.05 7.38
N SER A 112 -28.22 4.30 7.74
CA SER A 112 -28.50 5.37 6.77
C SER A 112 -27.33 6.32 6.70
N PHE A 113 -26.90 6.60 5.48
CA PHE A 113 -25.82 7.54 5.19
C PHE A 113 -26.38 8.69 4.34
N GLY A 114 -25.94 9.92 4.62
CA GLY A 114 -26.30 11.07 3.83
C GLY A 114 -27.81 11.35 3.76
N GLY A 115 -28.52 11.16 4.88
CA GLY A 115 -29.97 11.39 4.92
C GLY A 115 -30.78 10.41 4.07
N GLY A 116 -30.28 9.19 3.90
CA GLY A 116 -30.96 8.13 3.16
C GLY A 116 -30.51 7.97 1.72
N LYS A 117 -29.56 8.76 1.25
CA LYS A 117 -28.99 8.60 -0.10
C LYS A 117 -28.34 7.23 -0.30
N LEU A 118 -27.81 6.65 0.78
CA LEU A 118 -27.22 5.32 0.81
C LEU A 118 -27.72 4.61 2.05
N ILE A 119 -28.28 3.41 1.86
CA ILE A 119 -28.73 2.55 2.96
C ILE A 119 -27.92 1.26 2.92
N GLY A 120 -27.33 0.86 4.04
CA GLY A 120 -26.64 -0.42 4.16
C GLY A 120 -27.34 -1.34 5.13
N GLU A 121 -27.44 -2.62 4.80
CA GLU A 121 -27.93 -3.64 5.71
C GLU A 121 -26.83 -4.65 6.03
N ILE A 122 -26.61 -4.92 7.30
CA ILE A 122 -25.69 -5.96 7.75
C ILE A 122 -26.32 -7.32 7.43
N VAL A 123 -25.72 -8.06 6.52
CA VAL A 123 -26.25 -9.36 6.07
C VAL A 123 -25.50 -10.55 6.62
N ASP A 124 -24.26 -10.36 7.10
CA ASP A 124 -23.48 -11.43 7.71
C ASP A 124 -22.39 -10.86 8.62
N ILE A 125 -21.86 -11.72 9.49
CA ILE A 125 -20.69 -11.44 10.33
C ILE A 125 -19.65 -12.51 9.98
N VAL A 126 -18.48 -12.08 9.53
CA VAL A 126 -17.44 -12.96 9.03
C VAL A 126 -16.23 -12.97 9.98
N GLU A 127 -15.16 -13.65 9.57
CA GLU A 127 -13.95 -13.78 10.40
C GLU A 127 -13.42 -12.43 10.90
N GLU A 128 -12.79 -12.45 12.07
CA GLU A 128 -12.26 -11.28 12.76
C GLU A 128 -13.30 -10.22 13.13
N GLY A 129 -14.58 -10.59 13.12
CA GLY A 129 -15.66 -9.68 13.48
C GLY A 129 -16.02 -8.67 12.40
N ASN A 130 -15.47 -8.80 11.20
CA ASN A 130 -15.88 -7.99 10.06
C ASN A 130 -17.34 -8.29 9.70
N ARG A 131 -17.98 -7.34 9.04
CA ARG A 131 -19.37 -7.48 8.61
C ARG A 131 -19.43 -7.56 7.09
N MET A 132 -20.48 -8.20 6.59
CA MET A 132 -20.89 -8.08 5.19
C MET A 132 -22.05 -7.10 5.18
N ILE A 133 -21.96 -6.06 4.36
CA ILE A 133 -23.02 -5.06 4.20
C ILE A 133 -23.49 -5.03 2.77
N GLN A 134 -24.79 -4.99 2.56
CA GLN A 134 -25.40 -4.82 1.24
C GLN A 134 -26.00 -3.43 1.15
N PHE A 135 -25.64 -2.68 0.11
CA PHE A 135 -26.09 -1.31 -0.08
C PHE A 135 -27.27 -1.23 -1.03
N THR A 136 -28.16 -0.29 -0.74
CA THR A 136 -29.28 0.11 -1.60
C THR A 136 -29.19 1.62 -1.84
N TYR A 137 -29.29 2.02 -3.10
CA TYR A 137 -29.13 3.42 -3.52
C TYR A 137 -29.71 3.61 -4.92
N ASP A 138 -29.92 4.86 -5.29
CA ASP A 138 -30.26 5.25 -6.65
C ASP A 138 -29.06 5.94 -7.28
N GLY A 139 -28.74 5.61 -8.52
CA GLY A 139 -27.65 6.24 -9.26
C GLY A 139 -26.37 5.42 -9.25
N ILE A 140 -25.24 6.10 -9.25
CA ILE A 140 -23.90 5.50 -9.36
C ILE A 140 -23.23 5.49 -7.99
N PHE A 141 -22.84 4.29 -7.53
CA PHE A 141 -22.26 4.09 -6.20
C PHE A 141 -21.01 4.93 -5.97
N GLU A 142 -20.12 4.99 -6.96
CA GLU A 142 -18.86 5.74 -6.88
C GLU A 142 -19.09 7.23 -6.68
N GLU A 143 -20.13 7.79 -7.32
CA GLU A 143 -20.51 9.20 -7.13
C GLU A 143 -21.04 9.47 -5.72
N ILE A 144 -21.81 8.51 -5.19
CA ILE A 144 -22.33 8.61 -3.82
C ILE A 144 -21.19 8.52 -2.81
N LEU A 145 -20.22 7.63 -3.03
CA LEU A 145 -19.03 7.56 -2.20
C LEU A 145 -18.23 8.85 -2.22
N ASP A 146 -18.07 9.46 -3.38
CA ASP A 146 -17.34 10.72 -3.49
C ASP A 146 -18.02 11.84 -2.69
N GLU A 147 -19.34 11.83 -2.63
CA GLU A 147 -20.12 12.81 -1.87
C GLU A 147 -20.08 12.55 -0.36
N LEU A 148 -20.31 11.30 0.05
CA LEU A 148 -20.55 10.94 1.46
C LEU A 148 -19.32 10.40 2.16
N GLY A 149 -18.40 9.78 1.44
CA GLY A 149 -17.25 9.09 2.00
C GLY A 149 -16.11 10.02 2.37
N GLN A 150 -15.31 9.58 3.32
CA GLN A 150 -14.08 10.24 3.74
C GLN A 150 -12.88 9.34 3.43
N MET A 151 -11.73 9.97 3.11
CA MET A 151 -10.51 9.22 2.87
C MET A 151 -10.05 8.55 4.16
N PRO A 152 -9.83 7.22 4.16
CA PRO A 152 -9.28 6.53 5.32
C PRO A 152 -7.78 6.76 5.35
N LEU A 153 -7.29 7.44 6.38
CA LEU A 153 -5.87 7.62 6.58
C LEU A 153 -5.31 6.52 7.48
N PRO A 154 -4.01 6.19 7.36
CA PRO A 154 -3.36 5.24 8.27
C PRO A 154 -3.52 5.63 9.74
N PRO A 155 -3.54 4.66 10.68
CA PRO A 155 -3.85 4.93 12.09
C PRO A 155 -2.97 5.96 12.77
N TYR A 156 -1.71 6.09 12.36
CA TYR A 156 -0.75 7.01 12.98
C TYR A 156 -0.82 8.43 12.42
N ILE A 157 -1.66 8.67 11.42
CA ILE A 157 -1.90 10.00 10.87
C ILE A 157 -3.10 10.58 11.59
N THR A 158 -2.85 11.58 12.44
CA THR A 158 -3.88 12.20 13.28
C THR A 158 -4.34 13.56 12.74
N HIS A 159 -3.54 14.17 11.85
CA HIS A 159 -3.90 15.43 11.23
C HIS A 159 -4.90 15.21 10.10
N ARG A 160 -5.88 16.10 9.99
CA ARG A 160 -6.81 16.08 8.87
C ARG A 160 -6.09 16.51 7.60
N LEU A 161 -6.27 15.73 6.53
CA LEU A 161 -5.69 16.04 5.23
C LEU A 161 -6.50 17.18 4.56
N GLU A 162 -5.88 18.32 4.31
CA GLU A 162 -6.53 19.47 3.67
C GLU A 162 -6.87 19.18 2.21
N ASP A 163 -5.95 18.57 1.46
CA ASP A 163 -6.15 18.17 0.08
C ASP A 163 -6.14 16.64 -0.02
N LYS A 164 -7.30 16.04 -0.23
CA LYS A 164 -7.43 14.58 -0.35
C LYS A 164 -6.61 13.98 -1.50
N ASN A 165 -6.30 14.77 -2.54
CA ASN A 165 -5.48 14.31 -3.66
C ASN A 165 -4.02 14.08 -3.26
N ARG A 166 -3.58 14.59 -2.12
CA ARG A 166 -2.23 14.33 -1.62
C ARG A 166 -2.07 12.90 -1.11
N TYR A 167 -3.17 12.18 -0.87
CA TYR A 167 -3.15 10.74 -0.55
C TYR A 167 -3.50 9.90 -1.79
N GLN A 168 -3.09 10.37 -2.98
CA GLN A 168 -3.18 9.67 -4.25
C GLN A 168 -1.86 9.86 -5.00
N THR A 169 -1.42 8.82 -5.70
CA THR A 169 -0.31 8.99 -6.64
C THR A 169 -0.78 9.78 -7.85
N VAL A 170 0.16 10.43 -8.54
CA VAL A 170 -0.16 11.21 -9.75
C VAL A 170 -0.61 10.33 -10.92
N TYR A 171 -0.40 9.03 -10.82
CA TYR A 171 -0.77 8.03 -11.84
C TYR A 171 -1.92 7.13 -11.41
N ALA A 172 -2.60 7.41 -10.30
CA ALA A 172 -3.72 6.63 -9.82
C ALA A 172 -4.82 6.53 -10.89
N LYS A 173 -5.29 5.32 -11.17
CA LYS A 173 -6.23 5.06 -12.26
C LYS A 173 -7.38 4.14 -11.88
N HIS A 174 -7.12 2.96 -11.32
CA HIS A 174 -8.12 1.94 -11.07
C HIS A 174 -8.62 1.99 -9.62
N GLU A 175 -9.87 2.38 -9.42
CA GLU A 175 -10.48 2.50 -8.10
C GLU A 175 -10.62 1.14 -7.42
N GLY A 176 -10.45 1.12 -6.10
CA GLY A 176 -10.65 -0.09 -5.30
C GLY A 176 -9.80 -0.21 -4.05
N SER A 177 -8.88 0.73 -3.83
CA SER A 177 -8.01 0.68 -2.64
C SER A 177 -8.59 1.43 -1.46
N ALA A 178 -8.41 0.87 -0.27
CA ALA A 178 -8.68 1.55 0.99
C ALA A 178 -7.47 2.35 1.49
N ALA A 179 -6.28 2.12 0.92
CA ALA A 179 -5.05 2.82 1.29
C ALA A 179 -4.21 3.09 0.04
N ALA A 180 -3.46 4.19 0.04
CA ALA A 180 -2.57 4.52 -1.07
C ALA A 180 -1.29 3.68 -1.05
N PRO A 181 -0.71 3.35 -2.22
CA PRO A 181 0.64 2.81 -2.29
C PRO A 181 1.65 3.95 -2.08
N THR A 182 2.00 4.19 -0.83
CA THR A 182 2.61 5.45 -0.37
C THR A 182 4.01 5.74 -0.94
N ALA A 183 4.78 4.72 -1.33
CA ALA A 183 6.06 4.96 -1.99
C ALA A 183 5.90 5.72 -3.31
N GLY A 184 4.79 5.51 -4.01
CA GLY A 184 4.47 6.23 -5.24
C GLY A 184 4.13 7.69 -5.04
N LEU A 185 3.82 8.11 -3.82
CA LEU A 185 3.48 9.49 -3.51
C LEU A 185 4.64 10.47 -3.74
N HIS A 186 5.86 9.99 -3.79
CA HIS A 186 7.05 10.81 -4.04
C HIS A 186 7.20 11.23 -5.50
N PHE A 187 6.54 10.55 -6.42
CA PHE A 187 6.68 10.83 -7.85
C PHE A 187 5.80 11.98 -8.30
N THR A 188 6.39 12.89 -9.08
CA THR A 188 5.67 13.91 -9.83
C THR A 188 5.54 13.45 -11.28
N LYS A 189 4.62 14.06 -12.03
CA LYS A 189 4.50 13.79 -13.48
C LYS A 189 5.78 14.14 -14.21
N GLU A 190 6.41 15.25 -13.83
CA GLU A 190 7.67 15.72 -14.42
C GLU A 190 8.80 14.72 -14.21
N LEU A 191 8.93 14.17 -13.00
CA LEU A 191 9.96 13.17 -12.72
C LEU A 191 9.74 11.90 -13.52
N LEU A 192 8.49 11.43 -13.62
CA LEU A 192 8.16 10.25 -14.43
C LEU A 192 8.48 10.47 -15.91
N GLU A 193 8.16 11.64 -16.45
CA GLU A 193 8.49 12.00 -17.83
C GLU A 193 10.00 11.98 -18.07
N ARG A 194 10.79 12.54 -17.16
CA ARG A 194 12.25 12.54 -17.24
C ARG A 194 12.82 11.12 -17.18
N ILE A 195 12.22 10.26 -16.35
CA ILE A 195 12.63 8.86 -16.26
C ILE A 195 12.40 8.16 -17.60
N GLN A 196 11.23 8.36 -18.21
CA GLN A 196 10.93 7.78 -19.52
C GLN A 196 11.85 8.31 -20.61
N GLU A 197 12.13 9.60 -20.62
CA GLU A 197 13.07 10.22 -21.58
C GLU A 197 14.48 9.63 -21.46
N LYS A 198 14.88 9.23 -20.27
CA LYS A 198 16.18 8.57 -20.04
C LYS A 198 16.23 7.14 -20.62
N GLY A 199 15.08 6.57 -20.97
CA GLY A 199 15.01 5.23 -21.56
C GLY A 199 14.60 4.14 -20.58
N ILE A 200 14.00 4.49 -19.45
CA ILE A 200 13.45 3.54 -18.49
C ILE A 200 11.98 3.31 -18.85
N GLU A 201 11.59 2.03 -19.00
CA GLU A 201 10.19 1.66 -19.17
C GLU A 201 9.45 1.79 -17.86
N ILE A 202 8.18 2.24 -17.93
CA ILE A 202 7.28 2.26 -16.78
C ILE A 202 6.19 1.24 -17.03
N ALA A 203 6.13 0.21 -16.20
CA ALA A 203 5.10 -0.82 -16.22
C ALA A 203 4.11 -0.56 -15.08
N ARG A 204 2.83 -0.72 -15.37
CA ARG A 204 1.75 -0.51 -14.40
C ARG A 204 1.14 -1.85 -14.01
N VAL A 205 1.16 -2.12 -12.71
CA VAL A 205 0.38 -3.22 -12.13
C VAL A 205 -0.71 -2.59 -11.25
N THR A 206 -1.72 -3.36 -10.91
CA THR A 206 -2.78 -2.91 -10.01
C THR A 206 -2.88 -3.89 -8.85
N LEU A 207 -2.72 -3.40 -7.64
CA LEU A 207 -3.03 -4.16 -6.43
C LEU A 207 -3.86 -3.24 -5.55
N HIS A 208 -5.08 -3.67 -5.24
CA HIS A 208 -5.96 -2.90 -4.38
C HIS A 208 -5.58 -3.12 -2.92
N VAL A 209 -5.00 -2.08 -2.33
CA VAL A 209 -4.47 -2.13 -0.96
C VAL A 209 -5.63 -2.10 0.02
N GLY A 210 -5.69 -3.12 0.89
CA GLY A 210 -6.66 -3.18 1.98
C GLY A 210 -6.10 -2.57 3.27
N LEU A 211 -7.00 -2.21 4.18
CA LEU A 211 -6.61 -1.65 5.48
C LEU A 211 -5.89 -2.66 6.38
N GLY A 212 -5.97 -3.93 6.07
CA GLY A 212 -5.21 -4.96 6.77
C GLY A 212 -3.70 -4.70 6.79
N THR A 213 -3.18 -3.96 5.79
CA THR A 213 -1.76 -3.56 5.73
C THR A 213 -1.34 -2.73 6.96
N PHE A 214 -2.27 -2.03 7.57
CA PHE A 214 -2.00 -1.20 8.74
C PHE A 214 -2.31 -1.88 10.08
N ARG A 215 -2.82 -3.12 10.06
CA ARG A 215 -3.07 -3.87 11.29
C ARG A 215 -1.75 -4.37 11.86
N PRO A 216 -1.51 -4.20 13.18
CA PRO A 216 -0.28 -4.70 13.79
C PRO A 216 -0.21 -6.24 13.74
N VAL A 217 1.01 -6.75 13.62
CA VAL A 217 1.28 -8.18 13.79
C VAL A 217 1.06 -8.51 15.26
N LYS A 218 0.21 -9.51 15.54
CA LYS A 218 -0.20 -9.87 16.91
C LYS A 218 0.50 -11.10 17.46
N THR A 219 1.24 -11.83 16.63
CA THR A 219 1.91 -13.06 17.00
C THR A 219 3.37 -12.81 17.31
N GLU A 220 3.93 -13.43 18.36
CA GLU A 220 5.36 -13.35 18.67
C GLU A 220 6.19 -14.10 17.64
N ASN A 221 5.74 -15.28 17.24
CA ASN A 221 6.33 -16.01 16.12
C ASN A 221 5.69 -15.53 14.82
N ILE A 222 6.48 -14.86 13.98
CA ILE A 222 5.97 -14.28 12.73
C ILE A 222 5.41 -15.34 11.77
N LEU A 223 5.83 -16.59 11.87
CA LEU A 223 5.33 -17.68 11.02
C LEU A 223 3.86 -18.00 11.27
N GLU A 224 3.29 -17.56 12.40
CA GLU A 224 1.88 -17.73 12.73
C GLU A 224 1.01 -16.56 12.24
N HIS A 225 1.62 -15.51 11.69
CA HIS A 225 0.88 -14.37 11.16
C HIS A 225 0.20 -14.72 9.84
N HIS A 226 -1.07 -14.31 9.70
CA HIS A 226 -1.84 -14.46 8.47
C HIS A 226 -1.97 -13.12 7.74
N MET A 227 -1.53 -13.10 6.48
CA MET A 227 -1.69 -11.93 5.62
C MET A 227 -3.13 -11.88 5.08
N HIS A 228 -3.66 -10.68 4.95
CA HIS A 228 -4.96 -10.46 4.29
C HIS A 228 -4.82 -10.64 2.78
N SER A 229 -5.86 -11.18 2.15
CA SER A 229 -5.92 -11.29 0.69
C SER A 229 -6.14 -9.94 0.05
N GLU A 230 -5.38 -9.64 -0.98
CA GLU A 230 -5.52 -8.43 -1.79
C GLU A 230 -5.61 -8.80 -3.27
N PHE A 231 -6.49 -8.10 -4.00
CA PHE A 231 -6.73 -8.39 -5.41
C PHE A 231 -5.73 -7.65 -6.30
N TYR A 232 -5.12 -8.38 -7.23
CA TYR A 232 -4.17 -7.79 -8.17
C TYR A 232 -4.57 -8.06 -9.62
N THR A 233 -4.07 -7.21 -10.52
CA THR A 233 -4.13 -7.39 -11.96
C THR A 233 -2.79 -7.01 -12.56
N VAL A 234 -2.27 -7.90 -13.41
CA VAL A 234 -1.10 -7.64 -14.24
C VAL A 234 -1.53 -7.83 -15.69
N THR A 235 -1.51 -6.73 -16.46
CA THR A 235 -1.90 -6.79 -17.87
C THR A 235 -0.81 -7.44 -18.70
N GLN A 236 -1.16 -7.90 -19.92
CA GLN A 236 -0.17 -8.44 -20.85
C GLN A 236 0.85 -7.37 -21.24
N GLU A 237 0.43 -6.12 -21.41
CA GLU A 237 1.33 -5.00 -21.69
C GLU A 237 2.37 -4.83 -20.59
N ALA A 238 1.96 -4.86 -19.31
CA ALA A 238 2.87 -4.75 -18.19
C ALA A 238 3.84 -5.93 -18.14
N ALA A 239 3.32 -7.15 -18.29
CA ALA A 239 4.15 -8.36 -18.30
C ALA A 239 5.19 -8.31 -19.42
N ASP A 240 4.80 -7.86 -20.61
CA ASP A 240 5.71 -7.75 -21.76
C ASP A 240 6.85 -6.75 -21.49
N LYS A 241 6.53 -5.59 -20.92
CA LYS A 241 7.53 -4.58 -20.56
C LYS A 241 8.55 -5.12 -19.55
N ILE A 242 8.07 -5.78 -18.52
CA ILE A 242 8.92 -6.36 -17.46
C ILE A 242 9.80 -7.47 -18.03
N ASN A 243 9.20 -8.39 -18.78
CA ASN A 243 9.92 -9.53 -19.33
C ASN A 243 10.95 -9.10 -20.40
N THR A 244 10.64 -8.08 -21.19
CA THR A 244 11.55 -7.52 -22.18
C THR A 244 12.76 -6.87 -21.50
N ALA A 245 12.53 -6.10 -20.45
CA ALA A 245 13.62 -5.47 -19.69
C ALA A 245 14.55 -6.54 -19.12
N ARG A 246 14.01 -7.57 -18.49
CA ARG A 246 14.80 -8.66 -17.94
C ARG A 246 15.60 -9.40 -19.02
N LYS A 247 14.98 -9.72 -20.13
CA LYS A 247 15.62 -10.40 -21.25
C LYS A 247 16.81 -9.63 -21.79
N ASN A 248 16.73 -8.31 -21.80
CA ASN A 248 17.76 -7.42 -22.32
C ASN A 248 18.79 -6.99 -21.25
N GLY A 249 18.77 -7.61 -20.08
CA GLY A 249 19.73 -7.34 -19.02
C GLY A 249 19.42 -6.12 -18.16
N GLY A 250 18.25 -5.51 -18.33
CA GLY A 250 17.80 -4.41 -17.49
C GLY A 250 17.35 -4.90 -16.13
N LYS A 251 17.28 -3.98 -15.17
CA LYS A 251 16.82 -4.26 -13.81
C LYS A 251 15.34 -3.97 -13.68
N ILE A 252 14.69 -4.69 -12.77
CA ILE A 252 13.31 -4.48 -12.40
C ILE A 252 13.30 -3.76 -11.06
N ILE A 253 12.80 -2.54 -11.04
CA ILE A 253 12.73 -1.69 -9.85
C ILE A 253 11.26 -1.55 -9.45
N ALA A 254 10.90 -2.10 -8.30
CA ALA A 254 9.55 -1.99 -7.78
C ALA A 254 9.38 -0.69 -6.99
N VAL A 255 8.31 0.03 -7.27
CA VAL A 255 7.91 1.19 -6.46
C VAL A 255 6.88 0.72 -5.45
N GLY A 256 7.32 0.59 -4.20
CA GLY A 256 6.50 0.18 -3.08
C GLY A 256 6.45 -1.32 -2.86
N THR A 257 6.08 -1.66 -1.63
CA THR A 257 5.92 -3.06 -1.22
C THR A 257 4.73 -3.73 -1.90
N THR A 258 3.73 -2.92 -2.32
CA THR A 258 2.57 -3.44 -3.06
C THR A 258 2.94 -3.93 -4.45
N SER A 259 3.74 -3.17 -5.19
CA SER A 259 4.27 -3.61 -6.49
C SER A 259 5.14 -4.85 -6.32
N THR A 260 5.96 -4.88 -5.27
CA THR A 260 6.80 -6.03 -4.93
C THR A 260 5.97 -7.29 -4.70
N ARG A 261 4.95 -7.21 -3.86
CA ARG A 261 4.10 -8.36 -3.54
C ARG A 261 3.35 -8.86 -4.78
N THR A 262 2.92 -7.95 -5.63
CA THR A 262 2.26 -8.31 -6.90
C THR A 262 3.22 -9.07 -7.80
N LEU A 263 4.40 -8.52 -8.04
CA LEU A 263 5.40 -9.14 -8.94
C LEU A 263 5.87 -10.48 -8.41
N GLU A 264 6.14 -10.59 -7.12
CA GLU A 264 6.60 -11.84 -6.53
C GLU A 264 5.49 -12.90 -6.48
N SER A 265 4.22 -12.49 -6.52
CA SER A 265 3.08 -13.42 -6.60
C SER A 265 2.90 -14.00 -8.00
N VAL A 266 3.19 -13.24 -9.05
CA VAL A 266 3.02 -13.69 -10.44
C VAL A 266 4.34 -14.13 -11.09
N GLY A 267 5.46 -13.99 -10.40
CA GLY A 267 6.77 -14.36 -10.90
C GLY A 267 6.94 -15.86 -11.03
N THR A 268 7.60 -16.28 -12.11
CA THR A 268 7.96 -17.67 -12.33
C THR A 268 9.40 -17.93 -11.88
N GLU A 269 9.81 -19.19 -11.86
CA GLU A 269 11.16 -19.57 -11.40
C GLU A 269 12.29 -18.93 -12.24
N ASP A 270 12.04 -18.64 -13.50
CA ASP A 270 13.02 -17.99 -14.37
C ASP A 270 13.00 -16.46 -14.25
N GLY A 271 12.19 -15.89 -13.35
CA GLY A 271 12.10 -14.45 -13.12
C GLY A 271 11.20 -13.69 -14.08
N THR A 272 10.52 -14.37 -14.99
CA THR A 272 9.50 -13.74 -15.82
C THR A 272 8.17 -13.63 -15.06
N VAL A 273 7.27 -12.78 -15.54
CA VAL A 273 5.95 -12.60 -14.95
C VAL A 273 4.86 -12.97 -15.95
N LYS A 274 3.75 -13.48 -15.44
CA LYS A 274 2.58 -13.83 -16.25
C LYS A 274 1.49 -12.78 -16.05
N ALA A 275 0.83 -12.39 -17.13
CA ALA A 275 -0.38 -11.58 -17.04
C ALA A 275 -1.51 -12.37 -16.40
N GLY A 276 -2.40 -11.68 -15.73
CA GLY A 276 -3.57 -12.27 -15.09
C GLY A 276 -4.03 -11.47 -13.89
N SER A 277 -5.14 -11.93 -13.33
CA SER A 277 -5.71 -11.37 -12.10
C SER A 277 -5.87 -12.47 -11.07
N GLY A 278 -5.82 -12.10 -9.82
CA GLY A 278 -5.99 -13.05 -8.72
C GLY A 278 -5.89 -12.38 -7.36
N TRP A 279 -5.89 -13.23 -6.34
CA TRP A 279 -5.74 -12.79 -4.94
C TRP A 279 -4.38 -13.22 -4.44
N THR A 280 -3.70 -12.34 -3.70
CA THR A 280 -2.42 -12.67 -3.08
C THR A 280 -2.50 -12.53 -1.56
N GLN A 281 -1.90 -13.49 -0.87
CA GLN A 281 -1.65 -13.46 0.58
C GLN A 281 -0.15 -13.58 0.85
N ILE A 282 0.67 -13.27 -0.14
CA ILE A 282 2.11 -13.48 -0.01
C ILE A 282 2.66 -12.74 1.21
N PHE A 283 3.42 -13.47 2.02
CA PHE A 283 4.11 -12.92 3.18
C PHE A 283 5.60 -13.09 2.98
N ILE A 284 6.28 -11.95 2.75
CA ILE A 284 7.72 -11.93 2.47
C ILE A 284 8.46 -11.54 3.74
N TYR A 285 9.36 -12.41 4.19
CA TYR A 285 10.21 -12.21 5.36
C TYR A 285 11.58 -12.85 5.10
N PRO A 286 12.60 -12.58 5.93
CA PRO A 286 13.95 -13.08 5.69
C PRO A 286 14.01 -14.59 5.43
N GLY A 287 14.76 -14.97 4.41
CA GLY A 287 14.79 -16.33 3.86
C GLY A 287 14.06 -16.45 2.53
N TYR A 288 13.15 -15.53 2.23
CA TYR A 288 12.47 -15.50 0.93
C TYR A 288 13.48 -15.18 -0.18
N GLN A 289 13.39 -15.91 -1.28
CA GLN A 289 14.23 -15.66 -2.45
C GLN A 289 13.43 -14.93 -3.52
N PHE A 290 13.83 -13.69 -3.78
CA PHE A 290 13.16 -12.84 -4.76
C PHE A 290 13.37 -13.37 -6.17
N LYS A 291 12.29 -13.46 -6.95
CA LYS A 291 12.29 -13.98 -8.32
C LYS A 291 12.35 -12.87 -9.34
N VAL A 292 11.70 -11.75 -9.08
CA VAL A 292 11.43 -10.73 -10.09
C VAL A 292 12.18 -9.43 -9.80
N ILE A 293 12.04 -8.85 -8.62
CA ILE A 293 12.60 -7.52 -8.36
C ILE A 293 14.09 -7.56 -8.07
N ASP A 294 14.80 -6.56 -8.60
CA ASP A 294 16.21 -6.32 -8.32
C ASP A 294 16.41 -5.20 -7.31
N SER A 295 15.54 -4.21 -7.34
CA SER A 295 15.62 -3.02 -6.50
C SER A 295 14.24 -2.60 -6.03
N LEU A 296 14.19 -1.87 -4.94
CA LEU A 296 12.95 -1.45 -4.30
C LEU A 296 13.04 0.02 -3.88
N ILE A 297 12.01 0.79 -4.25
CA ILE A 297 11.79 2.13 -3.72
C ILE A 297 10.66 2.01 -2.71
N THR A 298 10.88 2.44 -1.47
CA THR A 298 9.91 2.25 -0.39
C THR A 298 10.01 3.39 0.62
N ASN A 299 8.95 3.58 1.41
CA ASN A 299 9.01 4.46 2.57
C ASN A 299 9.67 3.75 3.76
N PHE A 300 9.93 4.49 4.83
CA PHE A 300 10.35 3.91 6.10
C PHE A 300 9.11 3.40 6.83
N HIS A 301 9.16 2.15 7.27
CA HIS A 301 8.03 1.45 7.86
C HIS A 301 8.08 1.42 9.39
N LEU A 302 6.94 1.20 10.02
CA LEU A 302 6.84 1.15 11.48
C LEU A 302 7.53 -0.10 12.04
N PRO A 303 8.05 -0.02 13.28
CA PRO A 303 8.68 -1.17 13.93
C PRO A 303 7.75 -2.38 13.98
N GLU A 304 8.32 -3.57 13.84
CA GLU A 304 7.61 -4.84 13.96
C GLU A 304 6.48 -5.04 12.93
N SER A 305 6.54 -4.31 11.83
CA SER A 305 5.56 -4.44 10.75
C SER A 305 5.99 -5.49 9.72
N THR A 306 5.02 -6.06 9.00
CA THR A 306 5.30 -6.98 7.89
C THR A 306 6.13 -6.31 6.81
N LEU A 307 6.05 -4.98 6.70
CA LEU A 307 6.79 -4.23 5.68
C LEU A 307 8.28 -4.13 6.01
N VAL A 308 8.63 -3.98 7.29
CA VAL A 308 10.05 -4.08 7.73
C VAL A 308 10.58 -5.49 7.45
N MET A 309 9.76 -6.51 7.62
CA MET A 309 10.14 -7.88 7.32
C MET A 309 10.43 -8.09 5.83
N LEU A 310 9.60 -7.53 4.96
CA LEU A 310 9.81 -7.60 3.51
C LEU A 310 11.11 -6.91 3.10
N VAL A 311 11.35 -5.70 3.58
CA VAL A 311 12.56 -4.94 3.29
C VAL A 311 13.79 -5.69 3.81
N SER A 312 13.67 -6.29 5.00
CA SER A 312 14.73 -7.12 5.60
C SER A 312 15.02 -8.38 4.79
N ALA A 313 14.01 -8.96 4.15
CA ALA A 313 14.20 -10.09 3.26
C ALA A 313 15.06 -9.72 2.05
N LEU A 314 14.91 -8.50 1.54
CA LEU A 314 15.64 -8.03 0.36
C LEU A 314 17.07 -7.61 0.69
N ALA A 315 17.27 -6.83 1.74
CA ALA A 315 18.56 -6.18 2.04
C ALA A 315 19.33 -6.82 3.20
N GLY A 316 18.71 -7.76 3.90
CA GLY A 316 19.26 -8.31 5.14
C GLY A 316 18.79 -7.52 6.35
N ARG A 317 18.34 -8.23 7.38
CA ARG A 317 17.80 -7.61 8.61
C ARG A 317 18.80 -6.65 9.25
N GLU A 318 20.08 -7.03 9.34
CA GLU A 318 21.10 -6.19 9.96
C GLU A 318 21.34 -4.89 9.19
N HIS A 319 21.39 -4.96 7.86
CA HIS A 319 21.53 -3.77 7.01
C HIS A 319 20.33 -2.83 7.17
N VAL A 320 19.13 -3.39 7.20
CA VAL A 320 17.89 -2.61 7.32
C VAL A 320 17.81 -1.93 8.69
N LEU A 321 18.06 -2.65 9.78
CA LEU A 321 18.02 -2.06 11.11
C LEU A 321 19.09 -0.99 11.28
N ALA A 322 20.29 -1.19 10.75
CA ALA A 322 21.34 -0.18 10.77
C ALA A 322 20.94 1.07 9.98
N ALA A 323 20.33 0.88 8.79
CA ALA A 323 19.83 1.98 7.96
C ALA A 323 18.71 2.75 8.68
N TYR A 324 17.80 2.06 9.35
CA TYR A 324 16.71 2.68 10.10
C TYR A 324 17.23 3.45 11.33
N GLU A 325 18.22 2.92 12.02
CA GLU A 325 18.87 3.64 13.12
C GLU A 325 19.54 4.92 12.62
N GLU A 326 20.23 4.86 11.49
CA GLU A 326 20.80 6.05 10.86
C GLU A 326 19.72 7.05 10.47
N ALA A 327 18.61 6.59 9.92
CA ALA A 327 17.48 7.46 9.54
C ALA A 327 16.88 8.17 10.76
N VAL A 328 16.75 7.48 11.87
CA VAL A 328 16.28 8.09 13.13
C VAL A 328 17.28 9.15 13.61
N LYS A 329 18.56 8.83 13.62
CA LYS A 329 19.63 9.74 14.02
C LYS A 329 19.66 11.00 13.14
N GLU A 330 19.49 10.85 11.84
CA GLU A 330 19.49 11.93 10.87
C GLU A 330 18.13 12.62 10.72
N LYS A 331 17.16 12.23 11.54
CA LYS A 331 15.81 12.81 11.59
C LYS A 331 15.06 12.73 10.27
N TYR A 332 15.13 11.60 9.61
CA TYR A 332 14.25 11.29 8.50
C TYR A 332 12.81 11.24 9.00
N ARG A 333 11.88 11.47 8.08
CA ARG A 333 10.45 11.37 8.33
C ARG A 333 10.01 9.95 8.00
N PHE A 334 9.14 9.40 8.84
CA PHE A 334 8.72 7.98 8.75
C PHE A 334 7.26 7.86 8.37
N PHE A 335 6.91 6.68 7.88
CA PHE A 335 5.57 6.21 7.55
C PHE A 335 5.05 6.80 6.24
N SER A 336 3.72 6.90 6.08
CA SER A 336 3.06 7.15 4.79
C SER A 336 3.44 8.46 4.10
N PHE A 337 3.63 9.53 4.86
CA PHE A 337 4.03 10.84 4.33
C PHE A 337 5.50 11.16 4.59
N GLY A 338 6.27 10.15 4.96
CA GLY A 338 7.68 10.30 5.28
C GLY A 338 8.59 10.27 4.07
N ASP A 339 9.87 10.10 4.37
CA ASP A 339 10.93 10.03 3.38
C ASP A 339 11.02 8.63 2.75
N ALA A 340 11.93 8.45 1.81
CA ALA A 340 12.03 7.24 1.02
C ALA A 340 13.39 6.58 1.12
N MET A 341 13.41 5.28 0.80
CA MET A 341 14.61 4.49 0.57
C MET A 341 14.65 3.98 -0.86
N LEU A 342 15.84 3.90 -1.41
CA LEU A 342 16.13 3.09 -2.59
C LEU A 342 17.08 1.97 -2.15
N ILE A 343 16.62 0.74 -2.26
CA ILE A 343 17.45 -0.44 -2.01
C ILE A 343 17.92 -0.97 -3.35
N LYS A 344 19.21 -0.92 -3.57
CA LYS A 344 19.80 -1.31 -4.84
C LYS A 344 20.77 -2.48 -4.71
#